data_8d4c0579710821d9a3ec078e26b7ff10
#
_entry.id   8d4c0579710821d9a3ec078e26b7ff10
#
_cell.length_a   1.000
_cell.length_b   1.000
_cell.length_c   1.000
_cell.angle_alpha   90.00
_cell.angle_beta   90.00
_cell.angle_gamma   90.00
#
_symmetry.space_group_name_H-M   'P 1'
#
loop_
_entity.id
_entity.type
_entity.pdbx_description
1 polymer ?
#
loop_
_entity_poly.entity_id
_entity_poly.type
_entity_poly.pdbx_seq_one_letter_code
_entity_poly.pdbx_strand_id
1 'polypeptide(L)' 'MKKSVCTVCGYVYEGDELPEDYECPLCGVGPDMFEEQE' A
#
# COMPACT_ATOMS: atom_id res chain seq x y z
N MET A 1 2.11 14.94 1.69
CA MET A 1 1.17 13.82 1.68
C MET A 1 1.89 12.58 1.25
N LYS A 2 1.59 11.47 1.89
CA LYS A 2 2.29 10.22 1.63
C LYS A 2 1.42 9.27 0.86
N LYS A 3 2.04 8.34 0.20
CA LYS A 3 1.32 7.30 -0.51
C LYS A 3 2.13 6.02 -0.47
N SER A 4 1.44 4.90 -0.65
CA SER A 4 2.07 3.60 -0.64
C SER A 4 1.74 2.88 -1.93
N VAL A 5 2.72 2.22 -2.51
CA VAL A 5 2.54 1.53 -3.78
C VAL A 5 2.74 0.04 -3.56
N CYS A 6 1.77 -0.74 -3.99
CA CYS A 6 1.88 -2.18 -3.92
C CYS A 6 2.93 -2.66 -4.92
N THR A 7 3.92 -3.40 -4.43
CA THR A 7 5.00 -3.88 -5.29
C THR A 7 4.62 -5.13 -6.06
N VAL A 8 3.43 -5.67 -5.82
CA VAL A 8 2.97 -6.88 -6.49
C VAL A 8 2.09 -6.55 -7.69
N CYS A 9 1.09 -5.68 -7.50
CA CYS A 9 0.18 -5.33 -8.58
C CYS A 9 0.27 -3.88 -9.02
N GLY A 10 0.96 -3.04 -8.26
CA GLY A 10 1.13 -1.63 -8.62
C GLY A 10 0.02 -0.72 -8.13
N TYR A 11 -0.83 -1.22 -7.23
CA TYR A 11 -1.89 -0.40 -6.68
C TYR A 11 -1.31 0.72 -5.82
N VAL A 12 -1.87 1.91 -5.95
CA VAL A 12 -1.42 3.08 -5.19
C VAL A 12 -2.45 3.40 -4.11
N TYR A 13 -2.00 3.44 -2.87
CA TYR A 13 -2.82 3.82 -1.74
C TYR A 13 -2.43 5.24 -1.32
N GLU A 14 -3.39 6.13 -1.28
CA GLU A 14 -3.15 7.52 -0.90
C GLU A 14 -3.63 7.74 0.52
N GLY A 15 -2.72 8.17 1.39
CA GLY A 15 -3.02 8.42 2.79
C GLY A 15 -1.75 8.73 3.54
N ASP A 16 -1.89 9.30 4.73
CA ASP A 16 -0.73 9.68 5.53
C ASP A 16 0.04 8.46 6.03
N GLU A 17 -0.66 7.39 6.32
CA GLU A 17 0.00 6.16 6.73
C GLU A 17 -0.83 4.97 6.29
N LEU A 18 -0.12 3.87 6.08
CA LEU A 18 -0.76 2.63 5.71
C LEU A 18 -1.07 1.84 6.98
N PRO A 19 -2.32 1.43 7.20
CA PRO A 19 -2.67 0.62 8.37
C PRO A 19 -1.92 -0.71 8.35
N GLU A 20 -1.54 -1.20 9.52
CA GLU A 20 -0.80 -2.44 9.57
C GLU A 20 -1.65 -3.67 9.25
N ASP A 21 -2.97 -3.52 9.30
CA ASP A 21 -3.88 -4.60 8.92
C ASP A 21 -4.51 -4.37 7.55
N TYR A 22 -3.93 -3.48 6.76
CA TYR A 22 -4.44 -3.15 5.44
C TYR A 22 -4.13 -4.27 4.45
N GLU A 23 -5.02 -4.48 3.52
CA GLU A 23 -4.83 -5.46 2.47
C GLU A 23 -5.05 -4.81 1.12
N CYS A 24 -4.23 -5.16 0.15
CA CYS A 24 -4.39 -4.66 -1.21
C CYS A 24 -5.70 -5.18 -1.80
N PRO A 25 -6.58 -4.29 -2.27
CA PRO A 25 -7.86 -4.73 -2.83
C PRO A 25 -7.72 -5.39 -4.20
N LEU A 26 -6.55 -5.29 -4.82
CA LEU A 26 -6.33 -5.86 -6.14
C LEU A 26 -5.68 -7.24 -6.07
N CYS A 27 -4.62 -7.38 -5.30
CA CYS A 27 -3.92 -8.66 -5.22
C CYS A 27 -4.00 -9.32 -3.84
N GLY A 28 -4.45 -8.59 -2.83
CA GLY A 28 -4.70 -9.17 -1.52
C GLY A 28 -3.49 -9.35 -0.64
N VAL A 29 -2.37 -8.70 -0.96
CA VAL A 29 -1.18 -8.81 -0.13
C VAL A 29 -1.27 -7.86 1.05
N GLY A 30 -0.48 -8.13 2.07
CA GLY A 30 -0.43 -7.29 3.25
C GLY A 30 0.34 -6.01 3.02
N PRO A 31 0.34 -5.14 4.02
CA PRO A 31 0.98 -3.83 3.89
C PRO A 31 2.50 -3.89 3.78
N ASP A 32 3.10 -5.00 4.17
CA ASP A 32 4.55 -5.15 4.07
C ASP A 32 5.02 -5.24 2.62
N MET A 33 4.10 -5.48 1.69
CA MET A 33 4.41 -5.47 0.26
C MET A 33 4.27 -4.10 -0.36
N PHE A 34 3.86 -3.12 0.42
CA PHE A 34 3.71 -1.76 -0.06
C PHE A 34 4.99 -0.96 0.18
N GLU A 35 5.34 -0.12 -0.78
CA GLU A 35 6.48 0.76 -0.64
C GLU A 35 5.98 2.18 -0.38
N GLU A 36 6.39 2.75 0.74
CA GLU A 36 5.96 4.09 1.12
C GLU A 36 6.69 5.14 0.31
N GLN A 37 5.93 6.08 -0.22
CA GLN A 37 6.50 7.18 -0.98
C GLN A 37 5.86 8.48 -0.53
N GLU A 38 6.59 9.58 -0.73
CA GLU A 38 6.09 10.90 -0.37
C GLU A 38 5.67 11.71 -1.57
#